data_e1846f4757d7c6ec8b8f835bf46b43e8
#
_entry.id   e1846f4757d7c6ec8b8f835bf46b43e8
#
_cell.length_a   1.000
_cell.length_b   1.000
_cell.length_c   1.000
_cell.angle_alpha   90.00
_cell.angle_beta   90.00
_cell.angle_gamma   90.00
#
_symmetry.space_group_name_H-M   'P 1'
#
loop_
_entity.id
_entity.type
_entity.pdbx_description
1 polymer ?
#
loop_
_entity_poly.entity_id
_entity_poly.type
_entity_poly.pdbx_seq_one_letter_code
_entity_poly.pdbx_strand_id
1 'polypeptide(L)'
;FWTQSERQVEKYDDWYSQTITEQYTQPTLILENDSSLILADDAQAIVSQDYEIKKSQGNSLKYTVTSQSGTLRYNKLIVPKQYTYTLKLSDQSEVILNAGSILRYPVSFTGDKREVELIGEAFFKVAKSDKPFLVRLGKNNVTVYGTQFNIRSRANSDLEVVLVKGSIGFKAENQEEIRIKPSQIVVCQPETGKTQVKEINPKD
;
A
#
# COMPACT_ATOMS: atom_id res chain seq x y z
N PHE A 1 16.59 -5.00 -25.94
CA PHE A 1 17.10 -4.70 -24.59
C PHE A 1 16.10 -3.76 -23.93
N TRP A 2 15.24 -4.32 -23.08
CA TRP A 2 14.24 -3.57 -22.30
C TRP A 2 14.92 -2.86 -21.13
N THR A 3 14.49 -1.64 -20.84
CA THR A 3 15.01 -0.87 -19.70
C THR A 3 14.49 -1.44 -18.37
N GLN A 4 15.15 -1.10 -17.27
CA GLN A 4 14.76 -1.56 -15.94
C GLN A 4 13.36 -1.02 -15.53
N SER A 5 12.94 0.13 -16.09
CA SER A 5 11.61 0.71 -15.92
C SER A 5 10.52 -0.07 -16.68
N GLU A 6 10.81 -0.54 -17.89
CA GLU A 6 9.88 -1.34 -18.69
C GLU A 6 9.63 -2.73 -18.07
N ARG A 7 10.65 -3.35 -17.48
CA ARG A 7 10.48 -4.60 -16.71
C ARG A 7 9.63 -4.41 -15.43
N GLN A 8 9.63 -3.21 -14.83
CA GLN A 8 8.77 -2.91 -13.69
C GLN A 8 7.31 -2.70 -14.12
N VAL A 9 7.07 -2.11 -15.28
CA VAL A 9 5.72 -1.90 -15.84
C VAL A 9 5.09 -3.24 -16.23
N GLU A 10 5.82 -4.12 -16.94
CA GLU A 10 5.33 -5.48 -17.26
C GLU A 10 4.98 -6.29 -16.00
N LYS A 11 5.81 -6.23 -14.94
CA LYS A 11 5.51 -6.88 -13.66
C LYS A 11 4.27 -6.30 -12.97
N TYR A 12 3.95 -5.03 -13.20
CA TYR A 12 2.79 -4.37 -12.61
C TYR A 12 1.50 -4.77 -13.33
N ASP A 13 1.51 -4.83 -14.67
CA ASP A 13 0.37 -5.25 -15.49
C ASP A 13 0.04 -6.74 -15.26
N ASP A 14 1.04 -7.59 -15.10
CA ASP A 14 0.90 -8.99 -14.74
C ASP A 14 0.34 -9.18 -13.31
N TRP A 15 0.67 -8.24 -12.42
CA TRP A 15 0.18 -8.17 -11.05
C TRP A 15 -1.28 -7.70 -10.97
N TYR A 16 -1.70 -6.82 -11.89
CA TYR A 16 -3.06 -6.28 -11.98
C TYR A 16 -4.03 -7.24 -12.68
N SER A 17 -3.53 -8.03 -13.62
CA SER A 17 -4.34 -8.96 -14.42
C SER A 17 -4.69 -10.26 -13.68
N GLN A 18 -3.95 -10.62 -12.64
CA GLN A 18 -4.31 -11.75 -11.82
C GLN A 18 -5.48 -11.38 -10.91
N THR A 19 -6.60 -12.03 -11.10
CA THR A 19 -7.78 -12.01 -10.22
C THR A 19 -7.39 -12.64 -8.86
N ILE A 20 -6.51 -11.98 -8.14
CA ILE A 20 -5.82 -12.50 -6.94
C ILE A 20 -6.81 -12.84 -5.84
N THR A 21 -7.96 -12.15 -5.80
CA THR A 21 -8.99 -12.38 -4.79
C THR A 21 -9.72 -13.71 -4.93
N GLU A 22 -9.59 -14.39 -6.07
CA GLU A 22 -10.23 -15.69 -6.30
C GLU A 22 -9.33 -16.88 -5.92
N GLN A 23 -8.01 -16.66 -5.86
CA GLN A 23 -7.05 -17.70 -5.49
C GLN A 23 -6.85 -17.82 -3.97
N TYR A 24 -7.08 -16.74 -3.22
CA TYR A 24 -6.86 -16.70 -1.78
C TYR A 24 -8.18 -16.60 -1.03
N THR A 25 -8.46 -17.59 -0.19
CA THR A 25 -9.66 -17.63 0.67
C THR A 25 -9.42 -17.07 2.06
N GLN A 26 -8.16 -16.93 2.46
CA GLN A 26 -7.73 -16.41 3.76
C GLN A 26 -6.61 -15.37 3.60
N PRO A 27 -6.48 -14.43 4.56
CA PRO A 27 -5.37 -13.48 4.55
C PRO A 27 -4.02 -14.22 4.49
N THR A 28 -3.20 -13.83 3.52
CA THR A 28 -1.94 -14.53 3.23
C THR A 28 -0.79 -13.53 3.13
N LEU A 29 0.29 -13.85 3.80
CA LEU A 29 1.56 -13.12 3.70
C LEU A 29 2.50 -13.89 2.78
N ILE A 30 2.94 -13.24 1.72
CA ILE A 30 4.01 -13.75 0.85
C ILE A 30 5.30 -13.05 1.25
N LEU A 31 6.30 -13.83 1.59
CA LEU A 31 7.62 -13.34 2.02
C LEU A 31 8.53 -13.06 0.83
N GLU A 32 9.66 -12.42 1.08
CA GLU A 32 10.69 -12.06 0.10
C GLU A 32 11.26 -13.23 -0.71
N ASN A 33 11.16 -14.44 -0.19
CA ASN A 33 11.62 -15.69 -0.82
C ASN A 33 10.48 -16.44 -1.53
N ASP A 34 9.35 -15.77 -1.79
CA ASP A 34 8.13 -16.31 -2.38
C ASP A 34 7.42 -17.39 -1.55
N SER A 35 7.88 -17.68 -0.34
CA SER A 35 7.12 -18.54 0.56
C SER A 35 5.86 -17.83 1.04
N SER A 36 4.76 -18.59 1.18
CA SER A 36 3.47 -18.07 1.60
C SER A 36 3.08 -18.58 3.00
N LEU A 37 2.51 -17.70 3.80
CA LEU A 37 1.96 -18.01 5.11
C LEU A 37 0.50 -17.58 5.19
N ILE A 38 -0.38 -18.52 5.47
CA ILE A 38 -1.78 -18.22 5.78
C ILE A 38 -1.84 -17.64 7.20
N LEU A 39 -2.47 -16.48 7.34
CA LEU A 39 -2.59 -15.75 8.59
C LEU A 39 -3.83 -16.21 9.37
N ALA A 40 -3.92 -17.51 9.68
CA ALA A 40 -4.96 -18.06 10.54
C ALA A 40 -4.83 -17.55 11.99
N ASP A 41 -5.85 -17.81 12.82
CA ASP A 41 -5.90 -17.26 14.21
C ASP A 41 -4.76 -17.72 15.11
N ASP A 42 -4.17 -18.86 14.83
CA ASP A 42 -3.06 -19.48 15.55
C ASP A 42 -1.67 -19.21 14.95
N ALA A 43 -1.56 -18.32 13.96
CA ALA A 43 -0.28 -18.02 13.31
C ALA A 43 0.76 -17.51 14.32
N GLN A 44 1.91 -18.20 14.36
CA GLN A 44 3.03 -17.86 15.24
C GLN A 44 3.85 -16.69 14.66
N ALA A 45 4.73 -16.12 15.49
CA ALA A 45 5.70 -15.14 15.01
C ALA A 45 6.63 -15.74 13.96
N ILE A 46 6.91 -14.97 12.91
CA ILE A 46 7.94 -15.29 11.92
C ILE A 46 9.21 -14.56 12.34
N VAL A 47 10.28 -15.30 12.54
CA VAL A 47 11.59 -14.75 12.88
C VAL A 47 12.54 -14.99 11.72
N SER A 48 13.08 -13.90 11.18
CA SER A 48 14.17 -13.89 10.20
C SER A 48 15.44 -13.32 10.86
N GLN A 49 16.58 -13.39 10.20
CA GLN A 49 17.82 -12.83 10.75
C GLN A 49 17.73 -11.32 11.01
N ASP A 50 16.96 -10.58 10.21
CA ASP A 50 16.95 -9.12 10.20
C ASP A 50 15.62 -8.53 10.66
N TYR A 51 14.59 -9.34 10.83
CA TYR A 51 13.27 -8.86 11.26
C TYR A 51 12.44 -9.95 11.94
N GLU A 52 11.51 -9.50 12.73
CA GLU A 52 10.47 -10.33 13.34
C GLU A 52 9.10 -9.81 12.92
N ILE A 53 8.20 -10.72 12.54
CA ILE A 53 6.80 -10.41 12.27
C ILE A 53 5.97 -11.07 13.37
N LYS A 54 5.25 -10.26 14.13
CA LYS A 54 4.32 -10.76 15.16
C LYS A 54 2.90 -10.53 14.72
N LYS A 55 2.08 -11.57 14.82
CA LYS A 55 0.63 -11.44 14.80
C LYS A 55 0.18 -10.95 16.18
N SER A 56 -0.60 -9.87 16.19
CA SER A 56 -1.27 -9.37 17.40
C SER A 56 -2.72 -9.86 17.43
N GLN A 57 -3.40 -9.68 18.56
CA GLN A 57 -4.83 -9.98 18.67
C GLN A 57 -5.64 -9.28 17.57
N GLY A 58 -6.58 -10.00 17.00
CA GLY A 58 -7.29 -9.59 15.78
C GLY A 58 -6.43 -9.78 14.53
N ASN A 59 -6.93 -9.32 13.39
CA ASN A 59 -6.23 -9.41 12.10
C ASN A 59 -5.16 -8.32 12.01
N SER A 60 -4.05 -8.48 12.73
CA SER A 60 -2.98 -7.47 12.79
C SER A 60 -1.59 -8.09 12.73
N LEU A 61 -0.72 -7.51 11.91
CA LEU A 61 0.71 -7.82 11.82
C LEU A 61 1.55 -6.63 12.23
N LYS A 62 2.60 -6.89 13.01
CA LYS A 62 3.59 -5.89 13.40
C LYS A 62 4.98 -6.33 12.98
N TYR A 63 5.69 -5.45 12.28
CA TYR A 63 7.09 -5.64 11.92
C TYR A 63 8.01 -5.01 12.96
N THR A 64 9.04 -5.75 13.34
CA THR A 64 10.16 -5.26 14.15
C THR A 64 11.45 -5.62 13.42
N VAL A 65 12.20 -4.61 12.99
CA VAL A 65 13.50 -4.79 12.34
C VAL A 65 14.54 -5.00 13.44
N THR A 66 15.30 -6.09 13.36
CA THR A 66 16.34 -6.46 14.31
C THR A 66 17.74 -6.14 13.80
N SER A 67 17.93 -6.06 12.48
CA SER A 67 19.17 -5.69 11.82
C SER A 67 18.89 -4.94 10.52
N GLN A 68 19.72 -3.96 10.18
CA GLN A 68 19.62 -3.27 8.88
C GLN A 68 20.43 -4.02 7.84
N SER A 69 19.76 -4.84 7.04
CA SER A 69 20.33 -5.35 5.80
C SER A 69 20.28 -4.26 4.72
N GLY A 70 21.40 -4.01 4.04
CA GLY A 70 21.44 -3.04 2.93
C GLY A 70 20.62 -3.43 1.70
N THR A 71 20.03 -4.64 1.67
CA THR A 71 19.26 -5.15 0.54
C THR A 71 17.78 -4.88 0.75
N LEU A 72 17.13 -4.24 -0.23
CA LEU A 72 15.67 -4.06 -0.25
C LEU A 72 14.99 -5.41 -0.51
N ARG A 73 14.22 -5.86 0.46
CA ARG A 73 13.41 -7.08 0.40
C ARG A 73 11.95 -6.73 0.61
N TYR A 74 11.07 -7.31 -0.20
CA TYR A 74 9.65 -6.97 -0.20
C TYR A 74 8.81 -8.17 0.22
N ASN A 75 7.84 -7.89 1.08
CA ASN A 75 6.74 -8.80 1.39
C ASN A 75 5.44 -8.28 0.74
N LYS A 76 4.47 -9.18 0.63
CA LYS A 76 3.17 -8.90 0.06
C LYS A 76 2.08 -9.44 0.98
N LEU A 77 1.19 -8.55 1.44
CA LEU A 77 0.01 -8.94 2.22
C LEU A 77 -1.21 -8.95 1.30
N ILE A 78 -1.85 -10.10 1.19
CA ILE A 78 -3.07 -10.31 0.40
C ILE A 78 -4.23 -10.46 1.39
N VAL A 79 -5.23 -9.59 1.24
CA VAL A 79 -6.45 -9.59 2.06
C VAL A 79 -7.64 -9.92 1.14
N PRO A 80 -8.14 -11.17 1.18
CA PRO A 80 -9.25 -11.59 0.32
C PRO A 80 -10.58 -10.96 0.73
N LYS A 81 -11.64 -11.23 -0.04
CA LYS A 81 -13.01 -10.79 0.27
C LYS A 81 -13.39 -11.24 1.69
N GLN A 82 -14.18 -10.43 2.40
CA GLN A 82 -14.68 -10.65 3.77
C GLN A 82 -13.66 -10.43 4.91
N TYR A 83 -12.42 -10.09 4.60
CA TYR A 83 -11.40 -9.79 5.61
C TYR A 83 -10.99 -8.32 5.57
N THR A 84 -10.58 -7.83 6.72
CA THR A 84 -9.84 -6.58 6.90
C THR A 84 -8.58 -6.90 7.68
N TYR A 85 -7.47 -6.27 7.34
CA TYR A 85 -6.21 -6.57 8.01
C TYR A 85 -5.43 -5.31 8.34
N THR A 86 -4.89 -5.22 9.54
CA THR A 86 -4.05 -4.11 9.97
C THR A 86 -2.58 -4.51 9.90
N LEU A 87 -1.79 -3.68 9.25
CA LEU A 87 -0.34 -3.86 9.11
C LEU A 87 0.38 -2.68 9.74
N LYS A 88 1.24 -2.94 10.73
CA LYS A 88 2.16 -1.95 11.26
C LYS A 88 3.53 -2.13 10.63
N LEU A 89 3.92 -1.17 9.80
CA LEU A 89 5.18 -1.16 9.07
C LEU A 89 6.39 -0.85 9.97
N SER A 90 7.59 -1.08 9.46
CA SER A 90 8.85 -0.88 10.19
C SER A 90 9.09 0.58 10.62
N ASP A 91 8.53 1.56 9.93
CA ASP A 91 8.58 3.00 10.27
C ASP A 91 7.48 3.44 11.26
N GLN A 92 6.72 2.50 11.82
CA GLN A 92 5.56 2.69 12.68
C GLN A 92 4.30 3.22 11.97
N SER A 93 4.33 3.40 10.65
CA SER A 93 3.10 3.67 9.89
C SER A 93 2.14 2.49 10.00
N GLU A 94 0.84 2.80 10.08
CA GLU A 94 -0.23 1.80 10.14
C GLU A 94 -1.03 1.83 8.86
N VAL A 95 -1.29 0.66 8.28
CA VAL A 95 -2.11 0.49 7.09
C VAL A 95 -3.24 -0.48 7.40
N ILE A 96 -4.48 -0.04 7.24
CA ILE A 96 -5.67 -0.89 7.38
C ILE A 96 -6.14 -1.24 5.97
N LEU A 97 -5.94 -2.49 5.57
CA LEU A 97 -6.34 -2.99 4.26
C LEU A 97 -7.77 -3.52 4.32
N ASN A 98 -8.60 -3.07 3.39
CA ASN A 98 -9.95 -3.57 3.20
C ASN A 98 -9.98 -4.84 2.34
N ALA A 99 -11.14 -5.48 2.31
CA ALA A 99 -11.41 -6.69 1.52
C ALA A 99 -11.02 -6.54 0.05
N GLY A 100 -10.35 -7.54 -0.50
CA GLY A 100 -9.89 -7.55 -1.89
C GLY A 100 -8.67 -6.66 -2.14
N SER A 101 -7.85 -6.41 -1.11
CA SER A 101 -6.69 -5.53 -1.22
C SER A 101 -5.36 -6.27 -1.10
N ILE A 102 -4.35 -5.72 -1.73
CA ILE A 102 -2.98 -6.21 -1.70
C ILE A 102 -2.06 -5.04 -1.43
N LEU A 103 -1.16 -5.22 -0.48
CA LEU A 103 -0.08 -4.28 -0.23
C LEU A 103 1.26 -4.99 -0.41
N ARG A 104 2.10 -4.42 -1.27
CA ARG A 104 3.52 -4.79 -1.38
C ARG A 104 4.35 -3.72 -0.70
N TYR A 105 5.23 -4.11 0.20
CA TYR A 105 5.99 -3.20 1.05
C TYR A 105 7.36 -3.78 1.39
N PRO A 106 8.38 -2.94 1.59
CA PRO A 106 9.70 -3.42 2.01
C PRO A 106 9.69 -3.85 3.48
N VAL A 107 10.48 -4.83 3.81
CA VAL A 107 10.70 -5.28 5.19
C VAL A 107 11.19 -4.13 6.07
N SER A 108 12.07 -3.28 5.52
CA SER A 108 12.54 -2.04 6.14
C SER A 108 12.76 -0.95 5.09
N PHE A 109 12.55 0.31 5.49
CA PHE A 109 12.76 1.47 4.63
C PHE A 109 14.21 1.98 4.77
N THR A 110 15.08 1.58 3.84
CA THR A 110 16.52 1.90 3.89
C THR A 110 16.93 3.05 2.98
N GLY A 111 16.10 3.46 2.02
CA GLY A 111 16.39 4.52 1.04
C GLY A 111 15.99 5.92 1.49
N ASP A 112 15.97 6.86 0.53
CA ASP A 112 15.57 8.25 0.73
C ASP A 112 14.05 8.44 0.79
N LYS A 113 13.29 7.40 0.47
CA LYS A 113 11.82 7.36 0.51
C LYS A 113 11.32 6.08 1.15
N ARG A 114 10.11 6.14 1.67
CA ARG A 114 9.34 5.01 2.19
C ARG A 114 8.29 4.64 1.15
N GLU A 115 8.53 3.61 0.35
CA GLU A 115 7.68 3.28 -0.79
C GLU A 115 6.94 1.96 -0.57
N VAL A 116 5.63 1.97 -0.87
CA VAL A 116 4.74 0.81 -0.88
C VAL A 116 3.89 0.82 -2.15
N GLU A 117 3.35 -0.34 -2.53
CA GLU A 117 2.45 -0.47 -3.67
C GLU A 117 1.11 -1.05 -3.19
N LEU A 118 0.00 -0.40 -3.59
CA LEU A 118 -1.35 -0.79 -3.21
C LEU A 118 -2.20 -1.15 -4.43
N ILE A 119 -2.93 -2.25 -4.31
CA ILE A 119 -4.09 -2.59 -5.14
C ILE A 119 -5.28 -2.75 -4.20
N GLY A 120 -6.43 -2.19 -4.54
CA GLY A 120 -7.62 -2.25 -3.72
C GLY A 120 -7.82 -1.03 -2.85
N GLU A 121 -8.24 -1.21 -1.61
CA GLU A 121 -8.60 -0.13 -0.71
C GLU A 121 -7.86 -0.24 0.62
N ALA A 122 -7.28 0.87 1.07
CA ALA A 122 -6.62 0.93 2.36
C ALA A 122 -6.68 2.33 2.99
N PHE A 123 -6.77 2.34 4.30
CA PHE A 123 -6.60 3.53 5.12
C PHE A 123 -5.17 3.57 5.67
N PHE A 124 -4.51 4.71 5.51
CA PHE A 124 -3.14 4.94 5.93
C PHE A 124 -3.08 5.93 7.10
N LYS A 125 -2.34 5.58 8.15
CA LYS A 125 -1.86 6.49 9.19
C LYS A 125 -0.35 6.53 9.12
N VAL A 126 0.18 7.43 8.31
CA VAL A 126 1.63 7.51 8.07
C VAL A 126 2.32 8.24 9.21
N ALA A 127 3.36 7.63 9.75
CA ALA A 127 4.22 8.24 10.77
C ALA A 127 4.95 9.47 10.20
N LYS A 128 5.04 10.54 10.99
CA LYS A 128 5.79 11.75 10.59
C LYS A 128 7.26 11.44 10.38
N SER A 129 7.80 11.91 9.26
CA SER A 129 9.22 11.80 8.91
C SER A 129 9.59 12.81 7.84
N ASP A 130 10.86 13.20 7.79
CA ASP A 130 11.41 14.04 6.72
C ASP A 130 11.56 13.27 5.40
N LYS A 131 11.59 11.93 5.46
CA LYS A 131 11.56 11.07 4.28
C LYS A 131 10.12 10.92 3.77
N PRO A 132 9.85 11.18 2.48
CA PRO A 132 8.53 11.02 1.90
C PRO A 132 8.05 9.57 1.98
N PHE A 133 6.76 9.40 2.22
CA PHE A 133 6.07 8.12 2.10
C PHE A 133 5.30 8.13 0.78
N LEU A 134 5.64 7.20 -0.10
CA LEU A 134 5.09 7.07 -1.44
C LEU A 134 4.21 5.84 -1.53
N VAL A 135 2.95 6.02 -1.93
CA VAL A 135 2.07 4.91 -2.29
C VAL A 135 1.95 4.86 -3.82
N ARG A 136 2.43 3.78 -4.42
CA ARG A 136 2.23 3.50 -5.85
C ARG A 136 0.87 2.88 -6.09
N LEU A 137 0.17 3.40 -7.10
CA LEU A 137 -1.16 2.99 -7.53
C LEU A 137 -1.13 2.80 -9.06
N GLY A 138 -0.43 1.77 -9.52
CA GLY A 138 -0.10 1.63 -10.92
C GLY A 138 0.82 2.74 -11.40
N LYS A 139 0.33 3.51 -12.33
CA LYS A 139 1.02 4.65 -12.92
C LYS A 139 0.88 5.94 -12.09
N ASN A 140 0.01 5.93 -11.09
CA ASN A 140 -0.27 7.08 -10.23
C ASN A 140 0.48 6.95 -8.89
N ASN A 141 0.73 8.08 -8.24
CA ASN A 141 1.45 8.12 -6.98
C ASN A 141 0.81 9.08 -5.98
N VAL A 142 0.82 8.69 -4.71
CA VAL A 142 0.47 9.52 -3.56
C VAL A 142 1.72 9.74 -2.72
N THR A 143 2.07 10.99 -2.44
CA THR A 143 3.25 11.35 -1.62
C THR A 143 2.81 12.11 -0.38
N VAL A 144 3.29 11.67 0.80
CA VAL A 144 2.95 12.27 2.09
C VAL A 144 4.16 12.26 3.05
N TYR A 145 4.11 13.05 4.14
CA TYR A 145 5.16 13.15 5.17
C TYR A 145 4.68 12.82 6.58
N GLY A 146 3.40 12.53 6.76
CA GLY A 146 2.80 12.26 8.07
C GLY A 146 1.31 12.60 8.06
N THR A 147 0.54 11.79 7.37
CA THR A 147 -0.81 12.08 6.89
C THR A 147 -1.73 10.91 7.20
N GLN A 148 -3.02 11.21 7.40
CA GLN A 148 -4.08 10.21 7.47
C GLN A 148 -4.99 10.36 6.25
N PHE A 149 -5.15 9.28 5.49
CA PHE A 149 -5.89 9.29 4.23
C PHE A 149 -6.38 7.91 3.85
N ASN A 150 -7.43 7.87 3.03
CA ASN A 150 -7.93 6.65 2.42
C ASN A 150 -7.63 6.65 0.93
N ILE A 151 -7.30 5.48 0.39
CA ILE A 151 -7.16 5.23 -1.04
C ILE A 151 -8.13 4.12 -1.41
N ARG A 152 -8.86 4.33 -2.52
CA ARG A 152 -9.62 3.28 -3.22
C ARG A 152 -9.11 3.19 -4.66
N SER A 153 -8.41 2.09 -4.96
CA SER A 153 -7.82 1.80 -6.27
C SER A 153 -8.24 0.39 -6.69
N ARG A 154 -9.43 0.27 -7.25
CA ARG A 154 -9.99 -1.01 -7.72
C ARG A 154 -9.99 -1.06 -9.24
N ALA A 155 -9.88 -2.27 -9.81
CA ALA A 155 -10.02 -2.46 -11.24
C ALA A 155 -11.40 -1.95 -11.73
N ASN A 156 -11.42 -1.30 -12.89
CA ASN A 156 -12.63 -0.78 -13.54
C ASN A 156 -13.42 0.26 -12.71
N SER A 157 -12.75 0.94 -11.78
CA SER A 157 -13.33 2.03 -10.98
C SER A 157 -12.40 3.22 -10.96
N ASP A 158 -12.95 4.40 -10.72
CA ASP A 158 -12.14 5.59 -10.49
C ASP A 158 -11.22 5.38 -9.28
N LEU A 159 -10.00 5.86 -9.40
CA LEU A 159 -9.07 5.96 -8.29
C LEU A 159 -9.49 7.15 -7.42
N GLU A 160 -9.74 6.90 -6.16
CA GLU A 160 -10.12 7.91 -5.19
C GLU A 160 -9.09 8.03 -4.07
N VAL A 161 -8.70 9.26 -3.74
CA VAL A 161 -7.83 9.56 -2.60
C VAL A 161 -8.49 10.61 -1.72
N VAL A 162 -8.85 10.21 -0.50
CA VAL A 162 -9.53 11.06 0.47
C VAL A 162 -8.57 11.48 1.56
N LEU A 163 -8.37 12.78 1.75
CA LEU A 163 -7.51 13.31 2.80
C LEU A 163 -8.30 13.57 4.08
N VAL A 164 -7.89 12.91 5.17
CA VAL A 164 -8.49 13.11 6.51
C VAL A 164 -7.70 14.13 7.32
N LYS A 165 -6.36 14.03 7.35
CA LYS A 165 -5.50 14.92 8.13
C LYS A 165 -4.12 15.03 7.50
N GLY A 166 -3.59 16.24 7.41
CA GLY A 166 -2.26 16.53 6.87
C GLY A 166 -2.31 17.12 5.48
N SER A 167 -1.46 16.67 4.58
CA SER A 167 -1.40 17.09 3.17
C SER A 167 -1.00 15.93 2.29
N ILE A 168 -1.48 15.93 1.05
CA ILE A 168 -1.17 14.93 0.04
C ILE A 168 -0.69 15.63 -1.23
N GLY A 169 0.41 15.13 -1.82
CA GLY A 169 0.74 15.31 -3.22
C GLY A 169 0.23 14.13 -4.02
N PHE A 170 -0.66 14.35 -4.97
CA PHE A 170 -1.13 13.33 -5.91
C PHE A 170 -0.56 13.60 -7.29
N LYS A 171 0.04 12.60 -7.90
CA LYS A 171 0.60 12.68 -9.24
C LYS A 171 0.04 11.57 -10.11
N ALA A 172 -0.77 11.92 -11.11
CA ALA A 172 -1.19 11.01 -12.16
C ALA A 172 -0.08 10.85 -13.22
N GLU A 173 -0.19 9.77 -14.01
CA GLU A 173 0.75 9.51 -15.10
C GLU A 173 0.85 10.74 -16.04
N ASN A 174 2.08 11.18 -16.34
CA ASN A 174 2.39 12.29 -17.23
C ASN A 174 1.72 13.65 -16.86
N GLN A 175 1.33 13.82 -15.58
CA GLN A 175 0.76 15.07 -15.08
C GLN A 175 1.64 15.69 -13.99
N GLU A 176 1.43 16.96 -13.72
CA GLU A 176 2.05 17.63 -12.57
C GLU A 176 1.42 17.18 -11.27
N GLU A 177 2.16 17.29 -10.17
CA GLU A 177 1.67 16.94 -8.83
C GLU A 177 0.59 17.95 -8.39
N ILE A 178 -0.56 17.43 -8.00
CA ILE A 178 -1.66 18.19 -7.39
C ILE A 178 -1.57 18.04 -5.89
N ARG A 179 -1.66 19.15 -5.15
CA ARG A 179 -1.75 19.14 -3.69
C ARG A 179 -3.17 19.31 -3.22
N ILE A 180 -3.60 18.45 -2.31
CA ILE A 180 -4.93 18.50 -1.69
C ILE A 180 -4.84 18.78 -0.19
N LYS A 181 -5.89 19.41 0.31
CA LYS A 181 -6.11 19.81 1.71
C LYS A 181 -7.14 18.88 2.37
N PRO A 182 -7.24 18.87 3.71
CA PRO A 182 -8.30 18.15 4.41
C PRO A 182 -9.70 18.52 3.88
N SER A 183 -10.60 17.56 3.87
CA SER A 183 -11.94 17.64 3.26
C SER A 183 -11.95 17.71 1.73
N GLN A 184 -10.86 17.36 1.08
CA GLN A 184 -10.80 17.20 -0.37
C GLN A 184 -10.60 15.74 -0.76
N ILE A 185 -11.12 15.39 -1.94
CA ILE A 185 -10.94 14.10 -2.59
C ILE A 185 -10.35 14.33 -3.98
N VAL A 186 -9.35 13.53 -4.33
CA VAL A 186 -8.91 13.37 -5.72
C VAL A 186 -9.67 12.20 -6.32
N VAL A 187 -10.23 12.41 -7.50
CA VAL A 187 -10.82 11.36 -8.34
C VAL A 187 -10.06 11.33 -9.65
N CYS A 188 -9.45 10.20 -9.97
CA CYS A 188 -8.70 9.99 -11.21
C CYS A 188 -9.31 8.81 -11.99
N GLN A 189 -9.70 9.09 -13.22
CA GLN A 189 -10.24 8.07 -14.14
C GLN A 189 -9.08 7.25 -14.72
N PRO A 190 -9.04 5.93 -14.52
CA PRO A 190 -7.88 5.12 -14.92
C PRO A 190 -7.69 5.07 -16.44
N GLU A 191 -8.78 5.08 -17.22
CA GLU A 191 -8.73 4.97 -18.69
C GLU A 191 -8.22 6.25 -19.38
N THR A 192 -8.62 7.40 -18.86
CA THR A 192 -8.33 8.71 -19.50
C THR A 192 -7.23 9.48 -18.77
N GLY A 193 -6.88 9.08 -17.55
CA GLY A 193 -6.00 9.83 -16.65
C GLY A 193 -6.61 11.14 -16.14
N LYS A 194 -7.88 11.45 -16.50
CA LYS A 194 -8.53 12.69 -16.09
C LYS A 194 -8.64 12.77 -14.57
N THR A 195 -8.04 13.79 -14.01
CA THR A 195 -7.97 14.00 -12.56
C THR A 195 -8.82 15.21 -12.15
N GLN A 196 -9.60 15.07 -11.08
CA GLN A 196 -10.43 16.12 -10.51
C GLN A 196 -10.25 16.18 -9.00
N VAL A 197 -10.23 17.39 -8.45
CA VAL A 197 -10.30 17.62 -7.00
C VAL A 197 -11.69 18.12 -6.65
N LYS A 198 -12.33 17.48 -5.67
CA LYS A 198 -13.69 17.85 -5.19
C LYS A 198 -13.64 18.10 -3.69
N GLU A 199 -14.47 18.99 -3.20
CA GLU A 199 -14.74 19.11 -1.75
C GLU A 199 -15.66 17.98 -1.30
N ILE A 200 -15.34 17.42 -0.14
CA ILE A 200 -16.20 16.42 0.50
C ILE A 200 -17.25 17.17 1.32
N ASN A 201 -18.50 16.96 1.01
CA ASN A 201 -19.57 17.46 1.84
C ASN A 201 -19.65 16.59 3.11
N PRO A 202 -19.57 17.16 4.33
CA PRO A 202 -19.63 16.39 5.58
C PRO A 202 -20.95 15.60 5.77
N LYS A 203 -21.90 15.76 4.87
CA LYS A 203 -23.21 15.08 4.89
C LYS A 203 -23.29 13.88 3.95
N ASP A 204 -22.26 13.64 3.12
CA ASP A 204 -22.11 12.50 2.24
C ASP A 204 -21.17 11.46 2.88
#